data_ed58fe78a19691af3fff14846139122e
#
_entry.id   ed58fe78a19691af3fff14846139122e
#
_cell.length_a   1.000
_cell.length_b   1.000
_cell.length_c   1.000
_cell.angle_alpha   90.00
_cell.angle_beta   90.00
_cell.angle_gamma   90.00
#
_symmetry.space_group_name_H-M   'P 1'
#
loop_
_entity.id
_entity.type
_entity.pdbx_description
1 polymer ?
#
loop_
_entity_poly.entity_id
_entity_poly.type
_entity_poly.pdbx_seq_one_letter_code
_entity_poly.pdbx_strand_id
1 'polypeptide(L)'
;TSIKSVFFALLVLWYWAILPIKNYKSSIKDQIYPKIFSYFGPEFIYKKKNLLDTKIFSDAGTVPTFFNEKCEDYIKGSYKGTSIELTEAHLVTFRRRHDIRSPTVFRGHLFRLSMEQKFNGHTVVRNRKNCLVRFYLWNFKSWFPNKISELDTVRFKDPGFHRKFEVRSSDHDEARYLLNATFIERLMDLDHCFGKKAISCAFYENDLLISVKSKSN
;
A
#
# COMPACT_ATOMS: atom_id res chain seq x y z
N THR A 1 -6.50 5.57 53.18
CA THR A 1 -6.46 5.99 51.77
C THR A 1 -6.05 4.82 50.91
N SER A 2 -7.02 4.27 50.20
CA SER A 2 -6.89 2.98 49.52
C SER A 2 -5.96 3.11 48.30
N ILE A 3 -5.05 2.13 48.11
CA ILE A 3 -4.21 1.94 46.93
C ILE A 3 -5.03 2.10 45.64
N LYS A 4 -6.31 1.77 45.68
CA LYS A 4 -7.27 1.97 44.57
C LYS A 4 -7.46 3.42 44.17
N SER A 5 -7.47 4.38 45.16
CA SER A 5 -7.65 5.82 44.89
C SER A 5 -6.40 6.40 44.20
N VAL A 6 -5.21 5.94 44.57
CA VAL A 6 -3.92 6.36 43.96
C VAL A 6 -3.85 5.84 42.54
N PHE A 7 -4.26 4.59 42.31
CA PHE A 7 -4.27 3.99 40.97
C PHE A 7 -5.27 4.69 40.01
N PHE A 8 -6.43 5.07 40.54
CA PHE A 8 -7.42 5.82 39.78
C PHE A 8 -6.93 7.22 39.43
N ALA A 9 -6.26 7.91 40.35
CA ALA A 9 -5.67 9.23 40.12
C ALA A 9 -4.57 9.17 39.04
N LEU A 10 -3.72 8.15 39.08
CA LEU A 10 -2.68 7.93 38.07
C LEU A 10 -3.28 7.64 36.67
N LEU A 11 -4.37 6.87 36.59
CA LEU A 11 -5.07 6.64 35.33
C LEU A 11 -5.69 7.92 34.76
N VAL A 12 -6.28 8.76 35.60
CA VAL A 12 -6.84 10.05 35.19
C VAL A 12 -5.73 10.99 34.69
N LEU A 13 -4.61 11.09 35.42
CA LEU A 13 -3.47 11.91 35.02
C LEU A 13 -2.85 11.40 33.70
N TRP A 14 -2.72 10.09 33.55
CA TRP A 14 -2.24 9.47 32.30
C TRP A 14 -3.18 9.74 31.11
N TYR A 15 -4.49 9.67 31.34
CA TYR A 15 -5.50 10.01 30.34
C TYR A 15 -5.41 11.50 29.94
N TRP A 16 -5.27 12.41 30.92
CA TRP A 16 -5.11 13.84 30.68
C TRP A 16 -3.80 14.18 29.93
N ALA A 17 -2.73 13.44 30.17
CA ALA A 17 -1.46 13.63 29.49
C ALA A 17 -1.51 13.17 27.99
N ILE A 18 -2.34 12.18 27.67
CA ILE A 18 -2.45 11.64 26.29
C ILE A 18 -3.38 12.51 25.41
N LEU A 19 -4.39 13.14 25.99
CA LEU A 19 -5.36 13.96 25.25
C LEU A 19 -4.71 15.08 24.42
N PRO A 20 -3.76 15.90 24.95
CA PRO A 20 -3.15 16.95 24.16
C PRO A 20 -2.30 16.42 23.00
N ILE A 21 -1.68 15.25 23.14
CA ILE A 21 -0.87 14.63 22.06
C ILE A 21 -1.76 14.21 20.89
N LYS A 22 -2.93 13.62 21.15
CA LYS A 22 -3.89 13.26 20.10
C LYS A 22 -4.46 14.49 19.39
N ASN A 23 -4.83 15.51 20.16
CA ASN A 23 -5.36 16.76 19.62
C ASN A 23 -4.31 17.51 18.78
N TYR A 24 -3.06 17.53 19.24
CA TYR A 24 -1.96 18.16 18.51
C TYR A 24 -1.70 17.48 17.16
N LYS A 25 -1.60 16.14 17.14
CA LYS A 25 -1.46 15.37 15.89
C LYS A 25 -2.63 15.60 14.93
N SER A 26 -3.85 15.67 15.47
CA SER A 26 -5.05 15.96 14.67
C SER A 26 -5.00 17.37 14.07
N SER A 27 -4.62 18.37 14.86
CA SER A 27 -4.52 19.76 14.41
C SER A 27 -3.46 19.96 13.33
N ILE A 28 -2.31 19.28 13.43
CA ILE A 28 -1.28 19.31 12.39
C ILE A 28 -1.83 18.76 11.08
N LYS A 29 -2.51 17.60 11.11
CA LYS A 29 -3.10 16.99 9.91
C LYS A 29 -4.12 17.91 9.26
N ASP A 30 -4.92 18.63 10.05
CA ASP A 30 -5.99 19.50 9.53
C ASP A 30 -5.47 20.83 8.97
N GLN A 31 -4.44 21.40 9.58
CA GLN A 31 -3.97 22.75 9.22
C GLN A 31 -2.77 22.73 8.29
N ILE A 32 -1.87 21.77 8.45
CA ILE A 32 -0.59 21.73 7.73
C ILE A 32 -0.70 20.92 6.44
N TYR A 33 -1.33 19.75 6.46
CA TYR A 33 -1.42 18.89 5.28
C TYR A 33 -2.10 19.55 4.09
N PRO A 34 -3.27 20.22 4.24
CA PRO A 34 -3.87 20.93 3.10
C PRO A 34 -2.97 21.99 2.50
N LYS A 35 -2.20 22.70 3.35
CA LYS A 35 -1.25 23.71 2.89
C LYS A 35 -0.06 23.11 2.13
N ILE A 36 0.48 21.98 2.60
CA ILE A 36 1.56 21.28 1.92
C ILE A 36 1.08 20.79 0.55
N PHE A 37 -0.10 20.18 0.48
CA PHE A 37 -0.61 19.64 -0.77
C PHE A 37 -1.00 20.71 -1.77
N SER A 38 -1.41 21.92 -1.33
CA SER A 38 -1.67 23.05 -2.22
C SER A 38 -0.43 23.50 -2.99
N TYR A 39 0.80 23.23 -2.51
CA TYR A 39 2.03 23.49 -3.26
C TYR A 39 2.20 22.59 -4.49
N PHE A 40 1.59 21.39 -4.48
CA PHE A 40 1.62 20.50 -5.64
C PHE A 40 0.56 20.84 -6.69
N GLY A 41 -0.39 21.72 -6.34
CA GLY A 41 -1.45 22.23 -7.18
C GLY A 41 -2.76 22.41 -6.42
N PRO A 42 -3.63 23.34 -6.88
CA PRO A 42 -4.91 23.61 -6.23
C PRO A 42 -5.89 22.42 -6.29
N GLU A 43 -5.61 21.45 -7.15
CA GLU A 43 -6.43 20.25 -7.34
C GLU A 43 -6.18 19.16 -6.28
N PHE A 44 -5.13 19.31 -5.43
CA PHE A 44 -4.83 18.34 -4.41
C PHE A 44 -5.69 18.55 -3.16
N ILE A 45 -6.49 17.55 -2.83
CA ILE A 45 -7.41 17.53 -1.69
C ILE A 45 -6.92 16.50 -0.69
N TYR A 46 -6.82 16.92 0.57
CA TYR A 46 -6.54 16.03 1.70
C TYR A 46 -7.82 15.74 2.51
N LYS A 47 -8.03 14.49 2.88
CA LYS A 47 -9.09 14.06 3.81
C LYS A 47 -8.54 13.05 4.83
N LYS A 48 -8.89 13.19 6.09
CA LYS A 48 -8.52 12.23 7.13
C LYS A 48 -9.11 10.84 6.90
N LYS A 49 -10.35 10.79 6.39
CA LYS A 49 -11.05 9.54 6.11
C LYS A 49 -10.69 9.04 4.72
N ASN A 50 -10.33 7.76 4.63
CA ASN A 50 -10.10 7.12 3.36
C ASN A 50 -11.37 7.07 2.49
N LEU A 51 -11.20 7.32 1.19
CA LEU A 51 -12.23 7.16 0.17
C LEU A 51 -11.78 6.22 -0.96
N LEU A 52 -10.51 5.77 -0.93
CA LEU A 52 -9.96 4.85 -1.92
C LEU A 52 -10.45 3.44 -1.66
N ASP A 53 -10.93 2.75 -2.69
CA ASP A 53 -11.22 1.32 -2.60
C ASP A 53 -9.91 0.53 -2.54
N THR A 54 -9.63 -0.03 -1.37
CA THR A 54 -8.41 -0.81 -1.12
C THR A 54 -8.49 -2.24 -1.65
N LYS A 55 -9.70 -2.77 -1.93
CA LYS A 55 -9.88 -4.13 -2.45
C LYS A 55 -9.27 -4.28 -3.83
N ILE A 56 -9.31 -3.24 -4.67
CA ILE A 56 -8.70 -3.25 -6.00
C ILE A 56 -7.20 -3.61 -5.95
N PHE A 57 -6.48 -3.22 -4.88
CA PHE A 57 -5.06 -3.57 -4.70
C PHE A 57 -4.83 -5.05 -4.41
N SER A 58 -5.78 -5.69 -3.72
CA SER A 58 -5.75 -7.13 -3.51
C SER A 58 -6.10 -7.87 -4.80
N ASP A 59 -7.13 -7.44 -5.51
CA ASP A 59 -7.57 -8.04 -6.77
C ASP A 59 -6.50 -7.92 -7.85
N ALA A 60 -5.81 -6.78 -7.91
CA ALA A 60 -4.65 -6.56 -8.77
C ALA A 60 -3.37 -7.26 -8.27
N GLY A 61 -3.36 -7.80 -7.06
CA GLY A 61 -2.23 -8.57 -6.51
C GLY A 61 -1.05 -7.77 -6.02
N THR A 62 -1.18 -6.49 -5.78
CA THR A 62 -0.10 -5.67 -5.18
C THR A 62 -0.02 -5.86 -3.67
N VAL A 63 -1.13 -6.20 -3.02
CA VAL A 63 -1.20 -6.58 -1.60
C VAL A 63 -1.90 -7.94 -1.44
N PRO A 64 -1.65 -8.68 -0.36
CA PRO A 64 -2.38 -9.91 -0.06
C PRO A 64 -3.86 -9.65 0.21
N THR A 65 -4.69 -10.68 0.09
CA THR A 65 -6.09 -10.65 0.56
C THR A 65 -6.14 -10.32 2.05
N PHE A 66 -7.08 -9.47 2.42
CA PHE A 66 -7.28 -9.02 3.79
C PHE A 66 -8.76 -9.13 4.16
N PHE A 67 -9.03 -9.13 5.46
CA PHE A 67 -10.39 -9.20 5.98
C PHE A 67 -10.86 -7.85 6.53
N ASN A 68 -9.95 -7.10 7.18
CA ASN A 68 -10.26 -5.81 7.76
C ASN A 68 -9.16 -4.80 7.40
N GLU A 69 -9.56 -3.54 7.28
CA GLU A 69 -8.70 -2.43 6.93
C GLU A 69 -8.85 -1.26 7.89
N LYS A 70 -7.76 -0.59 8.13
CA LYS A 70 -7.73 0.74 8.75
C LYS A 70 -6.93 1.65 7.84
N CYS A 71 -7.61 2.59 7.19
CA CYS A 71 -7.00 3.52 6.26
C CYS A 71 -7.22 4.95 6.73
N GLU A 72 -6.16 5.73 6.63
CA GLU A 72 -6.10 7.14 7.04
C GLU A 72 -5.41 7.96 5.95
N ASP A 73 -5.51 9.28 6.06
CA ASP A 73 -4.74 10.23 5.24
C ASP A 73 -4.95 10.05 3.73
N TYR A 74 -6.20 10.19 3.29
CA TYR A 74 -6.53 10.16 1.88
C TYR A 74 -6.17 11.47 1.18
N ILE A 75 -5.46 11.35 0.07
CA ILE A 75 -5.07 12.47 -0.80
C ILE A 75 -5.54 12.13 -2.21
N LYS A 76 -6.19 13.09 -2.85
CA LYS A 76 -6.59 13.03 -4.26
C LYS A 76 -6.15 14.29 -4.96
N GLY A 77 -5.64 14.15 -6.17
CA GLY A 77 -5.27 15.27 -7.04
C GLY A 77 -5.08 14.83 -8.47
N SER A 78 -4.64 15.76 -9.28
CA SER A 78 -4.26 15.51 -10.66
C SER A 78 -2.85 16.04 -10.93
N TYR A 79 -2.07 15.30 -11.66
CA TYR A 79 -0.75 15.71 -12.12
C TYR A 79 -0.60 15.43 -13.60
N LYS A 80 -0.41 16.46 -14.41
CA LYS A 80 -0.31 16.38 -15.88
C LYS A 80 -1.47 15.61 -16.51
N GLY A 81 -2.71 15.86 -16.04
CA GLY A 81 -3.91 15.20 -16.53
C GLY A 81 -4.20 13.84 -15.92
N THR A 82 -3.24 13.20 -15.23
CA THR A 82 -3.44 11.90 -14.59
C THR A 82 -4.00 12.09 -13.18
N SER A 83 -5.14 11.47 -12.89
CA SER A 83 -5.71 11.44 -11.53
C SER A 83 -4.86 10.56 -10.62
N ILE A 84 -4.53 11.08 -9.44
CA ILE A 84 -3.72 10.40 -8.44
C ILE A 84 -4.49 10.34 -7.13
N GLU A 85 -4.58 9.15 -6.55
CA GLU A 85 -5.13 8.93 -5.23
C GLU A 85 -4.10 8.20 -4.37
N LEU A 86 -4.01 8.59 -3.10
CA LEU A 86 -3.08 8.01 -2.13
C LEU A 86 -3.80 7.83 -0.79
N THR A 87 -3.52 6.72 -0.09
CA THR A 87 -3.91 6.51 1.30
C THR A 87 -2.85 5.75 2.09
N GLU A 88 -2.77 6.00 3.41
CA GLU A 88 -2.06 5.10 4.33
C GLU A 88 -3.00 3.97 4.73
N ALA A 89 -2.55 2.72 4.56
CA ALA A 89 -3.34 1.53 4.84
C ALA A 89 -2.65 0.58 5.82
N HIS A 90 -3.45 0.04 6.75
CA HIS A 90 -3.10 -1.07 7.62
C HIS A 90 -4.14 -2.17 7.40
N LEU A 91 -3.71 -3.23 6.71
CA LEU A 91 -4.57 -4.35 6.30
C LEU A 91 -4.24 -5.58 7.16
N VAL A 92 -5.30 -6.22 7.67
CA VAL A 92 -5.16 -7.41 8.52
C VAL A 92 -6.00 -8.55 7.97
N THR A 93 -5.54 -9.79 8.19
CA THR A 93 -6.29 -10.99 7.83
C THR A 93 -7.02 -11.59 9.02
N PHE A 94 -7.71 -12.71 8.79
CA PHE A 94 -8.42 -13.41 9.85
C PHE A 94 -7.49 -13.84 10.97
N ARG A 95 -7.97 -13.69 12.19
CA ARG A 95 -7.35 -14.23 13.39
C ARG A 95 -7.46 -15.75 13.39
N ARG A 96 -6.34 -16.45 13.57
CA ARG A 96 -6.37 -17.89 13.86
C ARG A 96 -6.85 -18.14 15.30
N ARG A 97 -7.40 -19.32 15.54
CA ARG A 97 -8.04 -19.70 16.82
C ARG A 97 -7.15 -19.49 18.06
N HIS A 98 -5.83 -19.52 17.89
CA HIS A 98 -4.84 -19.36 18.97
C HIS A 98 -4.11 -18.02 18.99
N ASP A 99 -4.37 -17.12 18.03
CA ASP A 99 -3.68 -15.83 17.97
C ASP A 99 -4.44 -14.78 18.80
N ILE A 100 -3.70 -13.98 19.58
CA ILE A 100 -4.27 -12.90 20.39
C ILE A 100 -4.72 -11.73 19.49
N ARG A 101 -4.03 -11.52 18.35
CA ARG A 101 -4.29 -10.41 17.41
C ARG A 101 -4.39 -10.93 15.97
N SER A 102 -5.19 -10.25 15.14
CA SER A 102 -5.24 -10.50 13.70
C SER A 102 -3.90 -10.15 13.06
N PRO A 103 -3.28 -11.06 12.27
CA PRO A 103 -1.98 -10.78 11.67
C PRO A 103 -2.07 -9.65 10.64
N THR A 104 -1.12 -8.72 10.70
CA THR A 104 -0.96 -7.67 9.69
C THR A 104 -0.39 -8.27 8.42
N VAL A 105 -1.11 -8.10 7.30
CA VAL A 105 -0.66 -8.56 5.97
C VAL A 105 0.03 -7.46 5.19
N PHE A 106 -0.41 -6.22 5.39
CA PHE A 106 0.21 -5.04 4.79
C PHE A 106 0.07 -3.83 5.71
N ARG A 107 1.12 -3.02 5.78
CA ARG A 107 1.10 -1.69 6.36
C ARG A 107 1.97 -0.78 5.50
N GLY A 108 1.41 0.33 5.02
CA GLY A 108 2.12 1.24 4.15
C GLY A 108 1.22 2.16 3.36
N HIS A 109 1.69 2.59 2.21
CA HIS A 109 0.98 3.52 1.34
C HIS A 109 0.49 2.83 0.08
N LEU A 110 -0.73 3.16 -0.32
CA LEU A 110 -1.39 2.69 -1.53
C LEU A 110 -1.61 3.88 -2.46
N PHE A 111 -1.13 3.76 -3.71
CA PHE A 111 -1.27 4.79 -4.75
C PHE A 111 -2.08 4.20 -5.89
N ARG A 112 -3.06 4.95 -6.37
CA ARG A 112 -3.83 4.69 -7.57
C ARG A 112 -3.62 5.82 -8.55
N LEU A 113 -3.17 5.51 -9.76
CA LEU A 113 -3.03 6.44 -10.87
C LEU A 113 -3.99 5.97 -11.98
N SER A 114 -5.00 6.80 -12.28
CA SER A 114 -5.97 6.43 -13.31
C SER A 114 -5.47 6.84 -14.68
N MET A 115 -5.38 5.86 -15.58
CA MET A 115 -4.90 6.04 -16.94
C MET A 115 -6.08 6.31 -17.89
N GLU A 116 -5.83 7.05 -18.97
CA GLU A 116 -6.85 7.32 -19.99
C GLU A 116 -7.22 6.05 -20.77
N GLN A 117 -6.26 5.16 -20.97
CA GLN A 117 -6.44 3.92 -21.72
C GLN A 117 -6.62 2.72 -20.80
N LYS A 118 -7.50 1.83 -21.17
CA LYS A 118 -7.69 0.54 -20.52
C LYS A 118 -6.57 -0.42 -20.95
N PHE A 119 -5.98 -1.13 -19.98
CA PHE A 119 -5.06 -2.21 -20.24
C PHE A 119 -5.82 -3.45 -20.74
N ASN A 120 -5.26 -4.14 -21.75
CA ASN A 120 -5.85 -5.37 -22.27
C ASN A 120 -5.59 -6.55 -21.35
N GLY A 121 -4.39 -6.57 -20.75
CA GLY A 121 -3.97 -7.61 -19.83
C GLY A 121 -3.88 -7.12 -18.39
N HIS A 122 -3.72 -8.09 -17.49
CA HIS A 122 -3.39 -7.85 -16.09
C HIS A 122 -1.90 -8.12 -15.89
N THR A 123 -1.12 -7.08 -15.62
CA THR A 123 0.32 -7.19 -15.35
C THR A 123 0.64 -6.79 -13.93
N VAL A 124 1.29 -7.67 -13.17
CA VAL A 124 1.70 -7.40 -11.78
C VAL A 124 3.20 -7.56 -11.61
N VAL A 125 3.83 -6.57 -10.94
CA VAL A 125 5.25 -6.53 -10.61
C VAL A 125 5.39 -6.56 -9.09
N ARG A 126 6.08 -7.56 -8.55
CA ARG A 126 6.26 -7.76 -7.11
C ARG A 126 7.72 -7.81 -6.72
N ASN A 127 8.04 -7.19 -5.60
CA ASN A 127 9.38 -7.33 -5.03
C ASN A 127 9.58 -8.76 -4.48
N ARG A 128 10.65 -9.42 -4.92
CA ARG A 128 10.99 -10.80 -4.51
C ARG A 128 11.28 -10.94 -3.01
N LYS A 129 11.68 -9.85 -2.32
CA LYS A 129 11.88 -9.86 -0.86
C LYS A 129 10.57 -10.11 -0.09
N ASN A 130 9.43 -9.74 -0.66
CA ASN A 130 8.12 -10.12 -0.11
C ASN A 130 7.84 -11.62 -0.25
N CYS A 131 8.64 -12.33 -1.02
CA CYS A 131 8.49 -13.76 -1.28
C CYS A 131 8.87 -14.64 -0.07
N LEU A 132 9.61 -14.14 0.94
CA LEU A 132 9.87 -14.91 2.18
C LEU A 132 8.59 -15.13 2.99
N VAL A 133 7.67 -14.16 2.93
CA VAL A 133 6.30 -14.36 3.45
C VAL A 133 5.57 -15.47 2.65
N ARG A 134 5.88 -15.61 1.36
CA ARG A 134 5.37 -16.67 0.48
C ARG A 134 5.83 -18.07 0.88
N PHE A 135 7.05 -18.26 1.40
CA PHE A 135 7.55 -19.57 1.83
C PHE A 135 6.85 -20.05 3.10
N TYR A 136 6.60 -19.18 4.07
CA TYR A 136 5.78 -19.48 5.24
C TYR A 136 4.30 -19.67 4.91
N LEU A 137 3.83 -19.11 3.78
CA LEU A 137 2.42 -19.08 3.37
C LEU A 137 2.14 -19.98 2.15
N TRP A 138 3.15 -20.75 1.68
CA TRP A 138 3.01 -21.71 0.58
C TRP A 138 1.86 -22.71 0.83
N ASN A 139 1.57 -23.02 2.06
CA ASN A 139 0.42 -23.85 2.44
C ASN A 139 -0.94 -23.12 2.37
N PHE A 140 -0.97 -21.85 1.99
CA PHE A 140 -2.17 -21.04 1.86
C PHE A 140 -2.35 -20.54 0.42
N LYS A 141 -2.88 -21.40 -0.45
CA LYS A 141 -3.37 -21.05 -1.79
C LYS A 141 -4.38 -19.89 -1.80
N SER A 142 -4.94 -19.50 -0.65
CA SER A 142 -5.99 -18.50 -0.51
C SER A 142 -5.55 -17.07 -0.21
N TRP A 143 -4.23 -16.78 -0.21
CA TRP A 143 -3.72 -15.43 0.14
C TRP A 143 -3.74 -14.43 -1.00
N PHE A 144 -3.84 -14.91 -2.22
CA PHE A 144 -4.06 -14.06 -3.39
C PHE A 144 -5.28 -14.56 -4.13
N PRO A 145 -6.07 -13.66 -4.75
CA PRO A 145 -7.17 -14.06 -5.59
C PRO A 145 -6.71 -15.09 -6.64
N ASN A 146 -7.55 -16.07 -6.96
CA ASN A 146 -7.24 -17.11 -7.94
C ASN A 146 -6.79 -16.54 -9.29
N LYS A 147 -7.31 -15.38 -9.66
CA LYS A 147 -6.92 -14.65 -10.89
C LYS A 147 -5.42 -14.40 -11.04
N ILE A 148 -4.69 -14.24 -9.94
CA ILE A 148 -3.24 -13.96 -9.99
C ILE A 148 -2.41 -15.25 -10.13
N SER A 149 -2.93 -16.37 -9.67
CA SER A 149 -2.27 -17.67 -9.87
C SER A 149 -2.31 -18.14 -11.31
N GLU A 150 -3.22 -17.60 -12.12
CA GLU A 150 -3.39 -17.88 -13.55
C GLU A 150 -2.48 -17.04 -14.44
N LEU A 151 -1.80 -16.01 -13.88
CA LEU A 151 -0.88 -15.17 -14.63
C LEU A 151 0.45 -15.88 -14.87
N ASP A 152 0.95 -15.80 -16.10
CA ASP A 152 2.23 -16.37 -16.49
C ASP A 152 3.41 -15.47 -16.09
N THR A 153 4.57 -16.09 -15.84
CA THR A 153 5.79 -15.35 -15.50
C THR A 153 6.43 -14.76 -16.75
N VAL A 154 6.60 -13.44 -16.78
CA VAL A 154 7.30 -12.73 -17.85
C VAL A 154 8.75 -12.50 -17.46
N ARG A 155 9.69 -12.89 -18.33
CA ARG A 155 11.12 -12.68 -18.12
C ARG A 155 11.61 -11.45 -18.89
N PHE A 156 12.42 -10.63 -18.21
CA PHE A 156 13.08 -9.46 -18.77
C PHE A 156 14.59 -9.69 -18.88
N LYS A 157 15.24 -9.02 -19.82
CA LYS A 157 16.69 -9.18 -20.06
C LYS A 157 17.57 -8.55 -18.98
N ASP A 158 17.04 -7.60 -18.19
CA ASP A 158 17.78 -6.91 -17.13
C ASP A 158 17.96 -7.82 -15.90
N PRO A 159 19.21 -8.27 -15.60
CA PRO A 159 19.47 -9.14 -14.45
C PRO A 159 19.27 -8.43 -13.11
N GLY A 160 19.47 -7.09 -13.05
CA GLY A 160 19.28 -6.27 -11.85
C GLY A 160 17.82 -6.21 -11.46
N PHE A 161 16.97 -5.92 -12.43
CA PHE A 161 15.53 -5.91 -12.27
C PHE A 161 14.99 -7.29 -11.88
N HIS A 162 15.40 -8.32 -12.62
CA HIS A 162 14.92 -9.69 -12.39
C HIS A 162 15.32 -10.27 -11.03
N ARG A 163 16.44 -9.85 -10.44
CA ARG A 163 16.82 -10.23 -9.06
C ARG A 163 15.90 -9.62 -8.01
N LYS A 164 15.38 -8.42 -8.27
CA LYS A 164 14.54 -7.68 -7.29
C LYS A 164 13.06 -7.94 -7.48
N PHE A 165 12.61 -8.05 -8.73
CA PHE A 165 11.20 -8.11 -9.09
C PHE A 165 10.83 -9.40 -9.81
N GLU A 166 9.62 -9.88 -9.54
CA GLU A 166 8.94 -10.92 -10.31
C GLU A 166 7.80 -10.25 -11.07
N VAL A 167 7.70 -10.51 -12.35
CA VAL A 167 6.63 -10.01 -13.21
C VAL A 167 5.75 -11.17 -13.63
N ARG A 168 4.45 -10.98 -13.50
CA ARG A 168 3.43 -11.90 -14.03
C ARG A 168 2.43 -11.12 -14.85
N SER A 169 1.97 -11.72 -15.96
CA SER A 169 0.98 -11.09 -16.82
C SER A 169 0.10 -12.13 -17.54
N SER A 170 -1.10 -11.70 -17.88
CA SER A 170 -1.97 -12.43 -18.82
C SER A 170 -1.64 -12.12 -20.28
N ASP A 171 -0.95 -10.99 -20.54
CA ASP A 171 -0.49 -10.57 -21.88
C ASP A 171 0.98 -10.19 -21.81
N HIS A 172 1.83 -11.03 -22.42
CA HIS A 172 3.28 -10.88 -22.37
C HIS A 172 3.78 -9.70 -23.21
N ASP A 173 3.13 -9.41 -24.33
CA ASP A 173 3.57 -8.37 -25.25
C ASP A 173 3.20 -7.00 -24.67
N GLU A 174 1.98 -6.85 -24.16
CA GLU A 174 1.59 -5.65 -23.41
C GLU A 174 2.50 -5.43 -22.19
N ALA A 175 2.81 -6.49 -21.43
CA ALA A 175 3.71 -6.38 -20.28
C ALA A 175 5.11 -5.85 -20.67
N ARG A 176 5.66 -6.29 -21.81
CA ARG A 176 6.95 -5.79 -22.32
C ARG A 176 6.87 -4.34 -22.80
N TYR A 177 5.77 -3.95 -23.37
CA TYR A 177 5.51 -2.56 -23.77
C TYR A 177 5.40 -1.63 -22.56
N LEU A 178 4.62 -2.00 -21.56
CA LEU A 178 4.41 -1.22 -20.33
C LEU A 178 5.70 -1.13 -19.49
N LEU A 179 6.40 -2.26 -19.32
CA LEU A 179 7.64 -2.34 -18.56
C LEU A 179 8.86 -2.10 -19.45
N ASN A 180 8.84 -1.00 -20.20
CA ASN A 180 9.98 -0.55 -20.98
C ASN A 180 11.17 -0.14 -20.08
N ALA A 181 12.34 0.11 -20.67
CA ALA A 181 13.57 0.45 -19.94
C ALA A 181 13.39 1.66 -19.01
N THR A 182 12.68 2.70 -19.46
CA THR A 182 12.41 3.91 -18.66
C THR A 182 11.55 3.62 -17.44
N PHE A 183 10.49 2.80 -17.60
CA PHE A 183 9.64 2.41 -16.47
C PHE A 183 10.42 1.58 -15.44
N ILE A 184 11.22 0.61 -15.92
CA ILE A 184 12.07 -0.22 -15.07
C ILE A 184 13.05 0.63 -14.27
N GLU A 185 13.73 1.58 -14.91
CA GLU A 185 14.64 2.52 -14.26
C GLU A 185 13.92 3.33 -13.17
N ARG A 186 12.77 3.93 -13.48
CA ARG A 186 11.97 4.70 -12.52
C ARG A 186 11.47 3.85 -11.35
N LEU A 187 11.10 2.60 -11.59
CA LEU A 187 10.68 1.69 -10.52
C LEU A 187 11.87 1.32 -9.61
N MET A 188 13.06 1.17 -10.18
CA MET A 188 14.28 0.90 -9.42
C MET A 188 14.70 2.12 -8.58
N ASP A 189 14.57 3.34 -9.13
CA ASP A 189 14.81 4.59 -8.41
C ASP A 189 13.83 4.74 -7.25
N LEU A 190 12.55 4.46 -7.49
CA LEU A 190 11.52 4.48 -6.47
C LEU A 190 11.84 3.51 -5.32
N ASP A 191 12.25 2.27 -5.65
CA ASP A 191 12.67 1.27 -4.64
C ASP A 191 13.87 1.78 -3.81
N HIS A 192 14.79 2.49 -4.44
CA HIS A 192 15.93 3.11 -3.74
C HIS A 192 15.50 4.26 -2.84
N CYS A 193 14.67 5.19 -3.33
CA CYS A 193 14.16 6.34 -2.58
C CYS A 193 13.38 5.92 -1.33
N PHE A 194 12.58 4.86 -1.43
CA PHE A 194 11.87 4.30 -0.28
C PHE A 194 12.75 3.39 0.62
N GLY A 195 14.09 3.40 0.45
CA GLY A 195 15.03 2.67 1.29
C GLY A 195 14.90 1.16 1.15
N LYS A 196 14.67 0.67 -0.06
CA LYS A 196 14.48 -0.75 -0.41
C LYS A 196 13.30 -1.38 0.34
N LYS A 197 12.29 -0.58 0.63
CA LYS A 197 11.01 -1.07 1.11
C LYS A 197 10.36 -1.87 -0.01
N ALA A 198 9.58 -2.88 0.37
CA ALA A 198 8.94 -3.72 -0.63
C ALA A 198 7.90 -2.93 -1.42
N ILE A 199 8.22 -2.61 -2.67
CA ILE A 199 7.31 -1.99 -3.64
C ILE A 199 6.72 -3.09 -4.50
N SER A 200 5.42 -2.99 -4.78
CA SER A 200 4.74 -3.77 -5.81
C SER A 200 3.87 -2.84 -6.63
N CYS A 201 3.72 -3.11 -7.91
CA CYS A 201 2.80 -2.38 -8.76
C CYS A 201 2.02 -3.33 -9.68
N ALA A 202 0.87 -2.88 -10.16
CA ALA A 202 0.07 -3.60 -11.13
C ALA A 202 -0.59 -2.65 -12.11
N PHE A 203 -0.62 -3.05 -13.37
CA PHE A 203 -1.46 -2.48 -14.41
C PHE A 203 -2.72 -3.34 -14.46
N TYR A 204 -3.84 -2.77 -14.03
CA TYR A 204 -5.09 -3.49 -13.86
C TYR A 204 -6.26 -2.59 -14.25
N GLU A 205 -7.08 -3.06 -15.19
CA GLU A 205 -8.18 -2.29 -15.77
C GLU A 205 -7.71 -0.96 -16.39
N ASN A 206 -8.01 0.18 -15.76
CA ASN A 206 -7.60 1.51 -16.20
C ASN A 206 -6.57 2.15 -15.26
N ASP A 207 -6.05 1.39 -14.29
CA ASP A 207 -5.26 1.95 -13.21
C ASP A 207 -3.85 1.37 -13.14
N LEU A 208 -2.88 2.22 -12.83
CA LEU A 208 -1.59 1.81 -12.28
C LEU A 208 -1.68 1.89 -10.76
N LEU A 209 -1.67 0.72 -10.12
CA LEU A 209 -1.75 0.55 -8.68
C LEU A 209 -0.36 0.30 -8.11
N ILE A 210 0.07 1.10 -7.13
CA ILE A 210 1.37 0.95 -6.48
C ILE A 210 1.17 0.79 -4.98
N SER A 211 1.80 -0.22 -4.40
CA SER A 211 1.84 -0.43 -2.96
C SER A 211 3.27 -0.34 -2.44
N VAL A 212 3.49 0.47 -1.40
CA VAL A 212 4.79 0.68 -0.75
C VAL A 212 4.68 0.29 0.70
N LYS A 213 5.32 -0.82 1.09
CA LYS A 213 5.28 -1.31 2.47
C LYS A 213 6.09 -0.40 3.39
N SER A 214 5.52 0.06 4.48
CA SER A 214 6.25 0.77 5.55
C SER A 214 7.12 -0.20 6.35
N LYS A 215 8.24 0.28 6.95
CA LYS A 215 8.93 -0.49 7.97
C LYS A 215 7.97 -0.69 9.16
N SER A 216 7.76 -1.93 9.55
CA SER A 216 7.15 -2.24 10.85
C SER A 216 8.13 -1.81 11.93
N ASN A 217 7.74 -0.84 12.75
CA ASN A 217 8.38 -0.67 14.06
C ASN A 217 7.90 -1.77 14.98
#